data_d25e27da4b8e9ec01404cee55fb7207b
#
_entry.id   d25e27da4b8e9ec01404cee55fb7207b
#
_cell.length_a   1.000
_cell.length_b   1.000
_cell.length_c   1.000
_cell.angle_alpha   90.00
_cell.angle_beta   90.00
_cell.angle_gamma   90.00
#
_symmetry.space_group_name_H-M   'P 1'
#
loop_
_entity.id
_entity.type
_entity.pdbx_description
1 polymer ?
#
loop_
_entity_poly.entity_id
_entity_poly.type
_entity_poly.pdbx_seq_one_letter_code
_entity_poly.pdbx_strand_id
1 'polypeptide(L)'
;LDPRSIPVVSFVSMGGVSTNNIFRRISARTLNDPVHPLYTKYGYQNIFLPFVNQRLKNMYKEEKWVIGNQIQMKSMDEVIADIYQIYALQYSATWKSYLQDVKMVQPNNLQQAIVMAKQLSEKNSSLAAIIQGISTNTKLTTNTIAIDETNPTNTATQKPIAETAKKVVAGTV
;
A
#
# COMPACT_ATOMS: atom_id res chain seq x y z
N LEU A 1 -17.08 0.50 -9.13
CA LEU A 1 -16.52 -0.55 -8.26
C LEU A 1 -17.54 -0.84 -7.18
N ASP A 2 -17.97 -2.11 -7.05
CA ASP A 2 -18.81 -2.54 -5.93
C ASP A 2 -17.95 -2.51 -4.65
N PRO A 3 -18.32 -1.72 -3.62
CA PRO A 3 -17.57 -1.65 -2.37
C PRO A 3 -17.38 -3.01 -1.69
N ARG A 4 -18.24 -4.00 -1.99
CA ARG A 4 -18.18 -5.36 -1.44
C ARG A 4 -17.08 -6.23 -2.07
N SER A 5 -16.50 -5.80 -3.19
CA SER A 5 -15.46 -6.54 -3.89
C SER A 5 -14.03 -6.14 -3.47
N ILE A 6 -13.88 -5.15 -2.58
CA ILE A 6 -12.57 -4.67 -2.15
C ILE A 6 -12.03 -5.62 -1.06
N PRO A 7 -10.84 -6.23 -1.25
CA PRO A 7 -10.24 -7.10 -0.26
C PRO A 7 -9.95 -6.36 1.05
N VAL A 8 -10.37 -6.97 2.16
CA VAL A 8 -10.10 -6.46 3.50
C VAL A 8 -8.69 -6.88 3.92
N VAL A 9 -7.83 -5.92 4.22
CA VAL A 9 -6.46 -6.16 4.71
C VAL A 9 -6.38 -5.73 6.17
N SER A 10 -6.39 -6.69 7.08
CA SER A 10 -6.28 -6.50 8.54
C SER A 10 -5.31 -7.51 9.13
N PHE A 11 -4.91 -7.33 10.40
CA PHE A 11 -4.04 -8.30 11.07
C PHE A 11 -4.67 -9.68 11.13
N VAL A 12 -5.98 -9.76 11.41
CA VAL A 12 -6.70 -11.03 11.46
C VAL A 12 -6.91 -11.62 10.07
N SER A 13 -7.15 -10.80 9.04
CA SER A 13 -7.27 -11.33 7.67
C SER A 13 -5.93 -11.87 7.13
N MET A 14 -4.80 -11.34 7.60
CA MET A 14 -3.46 -11.82 7.22
C MET A 14 -3.01 -13.01 8.07
N GLY A 15 -3.15 -12.92 9.41
CA GLY A 15 -2.56 -13.87 10.35
C GLY A 15 -3.53 -14.90 10.92
N GLY A 16 -4.82 -14.83 10.53
CA GLY A 16 -5.87 -15.69 11.08
C GLY A 16 -6.34 -15.28 12.48
N VAL A 17 -7.36 -15.99 12.99
CA VAL A 17 -8.01 -15.68 14.28
C VAL A 17 -7.07 -15.85 15.49
N SER A 18 -6.06 -16.71 15.40
CA SER A 18 -5.05 -16.93 16.43
C SER A 18 -4.19 -15.68 16.71
N THR A 19 -4.18 -14.72 15.78
CA THR A 19 -3.53 -13.42 15.95
C THR A 19 -3.99 -12.70 17.21
N ASN A 20 -5.27 -12.81 17.58
CA ASN A 20 -5.85 -12.18 18.78
C ASN A 20 -5.28 -12.74 20.10
N ASN A 21 -4.70 -13.94 20.09
CA ASN A 21 -4.09 -14.55 21.27
C ASN A 21 -2.67 -14.02 21.51
N ILE A 22 -2.03 -13.49 20.48
CA ILE A 22 -0.61 -13.12 20.49
C ILE A 22 -0.44 -11.60 20.46
N PHE A 23 -1.31 -10.89 19.74
CA PHE A 23 -1.18 -9.46 19.50
C PHE A 23 -2.40 -8.67 19.96
N ARG A 24 -2.20 -7.39 20.21
CA ARG A 24 -3.26 -6.41 20.46
C ARG A 24 -2.83 -5.03 19.93
N ARG A 25 -3.79 -4.16 19.66
CA ARG A 25 -3.49 -2.78 19.29
C ARG A 25 -3.27 -1.92 20.52
N ILE A 26 -2.33 -0.96 20.40
CA ILE A 26 -2.03 0.02 21.45
C ILE A 26 -3.19 1.01 21.58
N SER A 27 -3.80 1.37 20.44
CA SER A 27 -4.94 2.29 20.33
C SER A 27 -6.27 1.71 20.85
N ALA A 28 -6.29 0.49 21.40
CA ALA A 28 -7.49 -0.25 21.80
C ALA A 28 -8.48 -0.57 20.66
N ARG A 29 -8.15 -0.31 19.40
CA ARG A 29 -8.87 -0.78 18.22
C ARG A 29 -8.78 -2.29 18.12
N THR A 30 -9.64 -2.90 17.29
CA THR A 30 -9.59 -4.34 17.04
C THR A 30 -8.52 -4.70 16.00
N LEU A 31 -8.01 -5.93 16.04
CA LEU A 31 -7.10 -6.44 15.01
C LEU A 31 -7.82 -6.73 13.68
N ASN A 32 -9.15 -6.69 13.68
CA ASN A 32 -9.98 -6.76 12.47
C ASN A 32 -10.09 -5.44 11.74
N ASP A 33 -9.80 -4.30 12.40
CA ASP A 33 -9.86 -2.98 11.76
C ASP A 33 -8.86 -2.93 10.61
N PRO A 34 -9.32 -2.73 9.37
CA PRO A 34 -8.46 -2.86 8.20
C PRO A 34 -7.58 -1.62 7.99
N VAL A 35 -6.53 -1.81 7.21
CA VAL A 35 -5.86 -0.72 6.51
C VAL A 35 -6.85 -0.08 5.53
N HIS A 36 -6.78 1.23 5.36
CA HIS A 36 -7.64 1.92 4.40
C HIS A 36 -7.45 1.33 2.99
N PRO A 37 -8.53 0.93 2.31
CA PRO A 37 -8.46 0.16 1.06
C PRO A 37 -7.59 0.81 -0.03
N LEU A 38 -7.58 2.14 -0.11
CA LEU A 38 -6.74 2.88 -1.07
C LEU A 38 -5.24 2.59 -0.88
N TYR A 39 -4.79 2.34 0.36
CA TYR A 39 -3.39 2.08 0.69
C TYR A 39 -3.06 0.59 0.79
N THR A 40 -3.73 -0.24 0.02
CA THR A 40 -3.41 -1.65 -0.22
C THR A 40 -2.88 -1.84 -1.64
N LYS A 41 -2.26 -2.99 -1.91
CA LYS A 41 -1.85 -3.32 -3.29
C LYS A 41 -3.04 -3.30 -4.25
N TYR A 42 -4.18 -3.83 -3.83
CA TYR A 42 -5.41 -3.79 -4.62
C TYR A 42 -5.87 -2.36 -4.90
N GLY A 43 -5.88 -1.50 -3.86
CA GLY A 43 -6.25 -0.09 -4.00
C GLY A 43 -5.32 0.68 -4.94
N TYR A 44 -4.01 0.41 -4.85
CA TYR A 44 -3.04 0.98 -5.79
C TYR A 44 -3.36 0.59 -7.24
N GLN A 45 -3.52 -0.70 -7.51
CA GLN A 45 -3.66 -1.22 -8.87
C GLN A 45 -5.04 -0.94 -9.48
N ASN A 46 -6.11 -1.02 -8.70
CA ASN A 46 -7.49 -0.99 -9.20
C ASN A 46 -8.22 0.32 -8.96
N ILE A 47 -7.70 1.20 -8.09
CA ILE A 47 -8.31 2.49 -7.78
C ILE A 47 -7.38 3.63 -8.19
N PHE A 48 -6.17 3.68 -7.62
CA PHE A 48 -5.25 4.79 -7.81
C PHE A 48 -4.72 4.88 -9.25
N LEU A 49 -4.16 3.80 -9.80
CA LEU A 49 -3.62 3.79 -11.16
C LEU A 49 -4.67 4.14 -12.23
N PRO A 50 -5.88 3.55 -12.23
CA PRO A 50 -6.92 3.92 -13.19
C PRO A 50 -7.36 5.39 -13.03
N PHE A 51 -7.44 5.90 -11.80
CA PHE A 51 -7.76 7.31 -11.54
C PHE A 51 -6.74 8.24 -12.22
N VAL A 52 -5.44 8.02 -11.95
CA VAL A 52 -4.37 8.87 -12.51
C VAL A 52 -4.31 8.75 -14.04
N ASN A 53 -4.41 7.52 -14.56
CA ASN A 53 -4.22 7.28 -15.98
C ASN A 53 -5.39 7.73 -16.86
N GLN A 54 -6.61 7.70 -16.35
CA GLN A 54 -7.83 7.98 -17.13
C GLN A 54 -8.51 9.26 -16.67
N ARG A 55 -8.97 9.32 -15.41
CA ARG A 55 -9.81 10.42 -14.94
C ARG A 55 -9.04 11.73 -14.82
N LEU A 56 -7.87 11.70 -14.20
CA LEU A 56 -7.09 12.91 -14.00
C LEU A 56 -6.71 13.57 -15.33
N LYS A 57 -6.28 12.77 -16.31
CA LYS A 57 -5.95 13.28 -17.66
C LYS A 57 -7.14 13.93 -18.36
N ASN A 58 -8.33 13.38 -18.20
CA ASN A 58 -9.54 13.96 -18.78
C ASN A 58 -9.93 15.26 -18.07
N MET A 59 -9.95 15.27 -16.75
CA MET A 59 -10.23 16.48 -15.96
C MET A 59 -9.27 17.62 -16.30
N TYR A 60 -7.98 17.34 -16.39
CA TYR A 60 -6.98 18.34 -16.73
C TYR A 60 -7.19 18.96 -18.15
N LYS A 61 -7.61 18.16 -19.12
CA LYS A 61 -7.93 18.64 -20.46
C LYS A 61 -9.16 19.56 -20.45
N GLU A 62 -10.18 19.20 -19.67
CA GLU A 62 -11.42 19.97 -19.53
C GLU A 62 -11.14 21.31 -18.84
N GLU A 63 -10.39 21.32 -17.73
CA GLU A 63 -10.05 22.55 -17.02
C GLU A 63 -9.19 23.50 -17.86
N LYS A 64 -8.23 22.98 -18.59
CA LYS A 64 -7.41 23.80 -19.49
C LYS A 64 -8.22 24.50 -20.57
N TRP A 65 -9.30 23.88 -21.02
CA TRP A 65 -10.20 24.51 -21.99
C TRP A 65 -11.04 25.65 -21.37
N VAL A 66 -11.45 25.50 -20.09
CA VAL A 66 -12.28 26.50 -19.38
C VAL A 66 -11.47 27.72 -18.96
N ILE A 67 -10.24 27.53 -18.47
CA ILE A 67 -9.44 28.59 -17.86
C ILE A 67 -8.67 29.41 -18.92
N GLY A 68 -8.48 28.88 -20.12
CA GLY A 68 -7.72 29.54 -21.19
C GLY A 68 -6.21 29.67 -20.87
N ASN A 69 -5.47 30.36 -21.74
CA ASN A 69 -4.00 30.44 -21.65
C ASN A 69 -3.47 31.52 -20.67
N GLN A 70 -4.31 32.12 -19.85
CA GLN A 70 -3.91 33.27 -19.03
C GLN A 70 -3.31 32.91 -17.65
N ILE A 71 -3.40 31.65 -17.21
CA ILE A 71 -2.82 31.20 -15.94
C ILE A 71 -1.71 30.22 -16.24
N GLN A 72 -0.53 30.47 -15.64
CA GLN A 72 0.61 29.57 -15.71
C GLN A 72 0.32 28.31 -14.89
N MET A 73 -0.35 27.35 -15.51
CA MET A 73 -0.64 26.06 -14.89
C MET A 73 0.59 25.13 -14.94
N LYS A 74 0.78 24.34 -13.87
CA LYS A 74 1.74 23.23 -13.92
C LYS A 74 1.46 22.34 -15.12
N SER A 75 2.50 21.76 -15.69
CA SER A 75 2.31 20.75 -16.73
C SER A 75 1.57 19.53 -16.18
N MET A 76 0.89 18.79 -17.06
CA MET A 76 0.20 17.57 -16.66
C MET A 76 1.14 16.56 -16.00
N ASP A 77 2.37 16.45 -16.50
CA ASP A 77 3.37 15.53 -15.97
C ASP A 77 3.83 15.94 -14.57
N GLU A 78 3.97 17.24 -14.29
CA GLU A 78 4.26 17.75 -12.95
C GLU A 78 3.14 17.46 -11.97
N VAL A 79 1.87 17.65 -12.37
CA VAL A 79 0.72 17.34 -11.54
C VAL A 79 0.64 15.84 -11.23
N ILE A 80 0.87 15.00 -12.23
CA ILE A 80 0.92 13.54 -12.05
C ILE A 80 2.05 13.17 -11.08
N ALA A 81 3.24 13.74 -11.24
CA ALA A 81 4.37 13.47 -10.36
C ALA A 81 4.08 13.85 -8.90
N ASP A 82 3.49 15.04 -8.68
CA ASP A 82 3.06 15.50 -7.35
C ASP A 82 2.06 14.52 -6.71
N ILE A 83 1.08 14.05 -7.48
CA ILE A 83 0.05 13.10 -7.00
C ILE A 83 0.70 11.76 -6.62
N TYR A 84 1.63 11.24 -7.42
CA TYR A 84 2.36 10.03 -7.07
C TYR A 84 3.19 10.20 -5.80
N GLN A 85 3.86 11.34 -5.64
CA GLN A 85 4.63 11.65 -4.45
C GLN A 85 3.75 11.71 -3.20
N ILE A 86 2.64 12.44 -3.26
CA ILE A 86 1.70 12.54 -2.14
C ILE A 86 1.14 11.15 -1.78
N TYR A 87 0.76 10.37 -2.79
CA TYR A 87 0.24 9.02 -2.57
C TYR A 87 1.29 8.12 -1.90
N ALA A 88 2.55 8.13 -2.36
CA ALA A 88 3.63 7.33 -1.79
C ALA A 88 3.91 7.70 -0.32
N LEU A 89 3.92 8.99 0.00
CA LEU A 89 4.09 9.48 1.37
C LEU A 89 2.94 9.02 2.28
N GLN A 90 1.69 9.17 1.83
CA GLN A 90 0.52 8.74 2.60
C GLN A 90 0.44 7.22 2.74
N TYR A 91 0.82 6.49 1.70
CA TYR A 91 0.92 5.03 1.74
C TYR A 91 1.91 4.57 2.82
N SER A 92 3.12 5.10 2.79
CA SER A 92 4.16 4.81 3.76
C SER A 92 3.74 5.18 5.18
N ALA A 93 3.18 6.39 5.38
CA ALA A 93 2.71 6.86 6.67
C ALA A 93 1.57 5.99 7.23
N THR A 94 0.62 5.57 6.40
CA THR A 94 -0.49 4.70 6.79
C THR A 94 0.02 3.35 7.27
N TRP A 95 0.90 2.69 6.52
CA TRP A 95 1.46 1.40 6.92
C TRP A 95 2.34 1.52 8.17
N LYS A 96 3.19 2.55 8.25
CA LYS A 96 4.01 2.80 9.44
C LYS A 96 3.14 2.96 10.69
N SER A 97 2.11 3.82 10.64
CA SER A 97 1.18 4.02 11.75
C SER A 97 0.42 2.75 12.10
N TYR A 98 -0.03 1.99 11.10
CA TYR A 98 -0.76 0.74 11.29
C TYR A 98 0.10 -0.32 12.00
N LEU A 99 1.37 -0.45 11.63
CA LEU A 99 2.30 -1.42 12.21
C LEU A 99 2.79 -0.99 13.60
N GLN A 100 3.02 0.29 13.83
CA GLN A 100 3.43 0.82 15.13
C GLN A 100 2.35 0.70 16.20
N ASP A 101 1.08 0.54 15.81
CA ASP A 101 -0.04 0.40 16.73
C ASP A 101 -0.20 -1.03 17.28
N VAL A 102 0.66 -1.98 16.90
CA VAL A 102 0.57 -3.37 17.35
C VAL A 102 1.65 -3.71 18.36
N LYS A 103 1.24 -4.43 19.41
CA LYS A 103 2.16 -4.99 20.42
C LYS A 103 1.77 -6.43 20.75
N MET A 104 2.74 -7.19 21.23
CA MET A 104 2.48 -8.52 21.79
C MET A 104 1.71 -8.41 23.11
N VAL A 105 0.82 -9.37 23.32
CA VAL A 105 0.17 -9.58 24.62
C VAL A 105 1.23 -10.09 25.60
N GLN A 106 1.29 -9.51 26.78
CA GLN A 106 2.18 -10.03 27.82
C GLN A 106 1.53 -11.29 28.45
N PRO A 107 2.26 -12.42 28.51
CA PRO A 107 1.75 -13.61 29.17
C PRO A 107 1.62 -13.40 30.69
N ASN A 108 0.54 -13.88 31.28
CA ASN A 108 0.27 -13.74 32.70
C ASN A 108 1.01 -14.77 33.56
N ASN A 109 1.48 -15.86 32.94
CA ASN A 109 2.19 -16.94 33.61
C ASN A 109 3.09 -17.70 32.64
N LEU A 110 3.98 -18.55 33.18
CA LEU A 110 4.94 -19.32 32.40
C LEU A 110 4.24 -20.27 31.38
N GLN A 111 3.13 -20.88 31.75
CA GLN A 111 2.41 -21.79 30.85
C GLN A 111 1.89 -21.03 29.61
N GLN A 112 1.33 -19.86 29.79
CA GLN A 112 0.90 -19.00 28.69
C GLN A 112 2.08 -18.53 27.82
N ALA A 113 3.22 -18.20 28.44
CA ALA A 113 4.43 -17.84 27.72
C ALA A 113 4.91 -18.99 26.82
N ILE A 114 4.92 -20.23 27.32
CA ILE A 114 5.30 -21.42 26.57
C ILE A 114 4.37 -21.63 25.37
N VAL A 115 3.05 -21.51 25.58
CA VAL A 115 2.05 -21.67 24.50
C VAL A 115 2.24 -20.61 23.43
N MET A 116 2.44 -19.34 23.81
CA MET A 116 2.68 -18.25 22.87
C MET A 116 3.99 -18.45 22.09
N ALA A 117 5.08 -18.83 22.77
CA ALA A 117 6.35 -19.10 22.13
C ALA A 117 6.25 -20.25 21.11
N LYS A 118 5.52 -21.31 21.45
CA LYS A 118 5.25 -22.43 20.53
C LYS A 118 4.46 -21.96 19.30
N GLN A 119 3.39 -21.21 19.49
CA GLN A 119 2.60 -20.66 18.37
C GLN A 119 3.41 -19.74 17.45
N LEU A 120 4.35 -18.95 18.01
CA LEU A 120 5.22 -18.07 17.24
C LEU A 120 6.32 -18.82 16.48
N SER A 121 6.77 -19.96 17.01
CA SER A 121 7.85 -20.77 16.40
C SER A 121 7.39 -21.69 15.27
N GLU A 122 6.07 -21.84 15.10
CA GLU A 122 5.53 -22.66 14.01
C GLU A 122 5.83 -22.02 12.64
N LYS A 123 6.18 -22.88 11.66
CA LYS A 123 6.50 -22.42 10.29
C LYS A 123 5.35 -21.59 9.65
N ASN A 124 4.10 -21.92 9.97
CA ASN A 124 2.90 -21.24 9.51
C ASN A 124 2.29 -20.39 10.65
N SER A 125 3.14 -19.78 11.47
CA SER A 125 2.68 -18.93 12.58
C SER A 125 1.91 -17.71 12.06
N SER A 126 1.00 -17.19 12.91
CA SER A 126 0.28 -15.94 12.62
C SER A 126 1.25 -14.79 12.33
N LEU A 127 2.41 -14.75 13.00
CA LEU A 127 3.43 -13.75 12.73
C LEU A 127 4.02 -13.89 11.31
N ALA A 128 4.38 -15.08 10.89
CA ALA A 128 4.89 -15.33 9.54
C ALA A 128 3.87 -14.94 8.48
N ALA A 129 2.60 -15.31 8.67
CA ALA A 129 1.51 -14.96 7.78
C ALA A 129 1.26 -13.43 7.71
N ILE A 130 1.32 -12.73 8.85
CA ILE A 130 1.23 -11.27 8.91
C ILE A 130 2.39 -10.62 8.14
N ILE A 131 3.62 -11.05 8.36
CA ILE A 131 4.80 -10.51 7.65
C ILE A 131 4.66 -10.71 6.14
N GLN A 132 4.20 -11.88 5.72
CA GLN A 132 3.93 -12.15 4.31
C GLN A 132 2.82 -11.28 3.73
N GLY A 133 1.72 -11.11 4.47
CA GLY A 133 0.61 -10.23 4.08
C GLY A 133 1.05 -8.77 3.95
N ILE A 134 1.84 -8.27 4.90
CA ILE A 134 2.45 -6.93 4.84
C ILE A 134 3.35 -6.82 3.61
N SER A 135 4.28 -7.75 3.43
CA SER A 135 5.20 -7.76 2.27
C SER A 135 4.44 -7.75 0.94
N THR A 136 3.36 -8.53 0.84
CA THR A 136 2.52 -8.57 -0.37
C THR A 136 1.85 -7.22 -0.65
N ASN A 137 1.35 -6.55 0.40
CA ASN A 137 0.66 -5.28 0.24
C ASN A 137 1.59 -4.08 0.15
N THR A 138 2.82 -4.14 0.64
CA THR A 138 3.79 -3.03 0.58
C THR A 138 4.69 -3.06 -0.64
N LYS A 139 4.77 -4.17 -1.35
CA LYS A 139 5.45 -4.27 -2.65
C LYS A 139 4.51 -3.87 -3.78
N LEU A 140 4.44 -2.57 -4.09
CA LEU A 140 3.57 -2.02 -5.14
C LEU A 140 4.10 -2.32 -6.55
N THR A 141 5.41 -2.35 -6.72
CA THR A 141 6.06 -2.73 -7.97
C THR A 141 6.27 -4.24 -7.99
N THR A 142 5.35 -5.00 -8.49
CA THR A 142 5.69 -6.30 -9.09
C THR A 142 6.44 -6.01 -10.38
N ASN A 143 7.62 -6.60 -10.56
CA ASN A 143 8.32 -6.66 -11.84
C ASN A 143 7.42 -7.37 -12.86
N THR A 144 6.46 -6.65 -13.42
CA THR A 144 5.81 -7.04 -14.67
C THR A 144 6.30 -6.05 -15.72
N ILE A 145 7.62 -5.95 -15.81
CA ILE A 145 8.26 -5.67 -17.08
C ILE A 145 8.55 -7.06 -17.65
N ALA A 146 7.53 -7.72 -18.15
CA ALA A 146 7.72 -8.53 -19.33
C ALA A 146 8.12 -7.49 -20.40
N ILE A 147 9.41 -7.36 -20.62
CA ILE A 147 9.94 -6.68 -21.79
C ILE A 147 9.48 -7.56 -22.95
N ASP A 148 8.38 -7.17 -23.56
CA ASP A 148 8.05 -7.68 -24.89
C ASP A 148 9.06 -7.04 -25.84
N GLU A 149 10.16 -7.75 -26.09
CA GLU A 149 11.27 -7.33 -26.97
C GLU A 149 10.83 -7.17 -28.42
N THR A 150 9.55 -7.37 -28.74
CA THR A 150 9.05 -7.34 -30.12
C THR A 150 8.43 -6.01 -30.55
N ASN A 151 8.37 -4.96 -29.66
CA ASN A 151 7.79 -3.69 -30.08
C ASN A 151 8.59 -2.45 -29.57
N PRO A 152 9.48 -1.86 -30.38
CA PRO A 152 10.38 -0.77 -29.98
C PRO A 152 9.73 0.62 -29.78
N THR A 153 8.39 0.73 -29.90
CA THR A 153 7.73 2.06 -29.94
C THR A 153 7.19 2.53 -28.57
N ASN A 154 7.22 1.74 -27.50
CA ASN A 154 6.63 2.10 -26.20
C ASN A 154 7.65 2.43 -25.07
N THR A 155 8.92 2.61 -25.39
CA THR A 155 9.99 2.72 -24.39
C THR A 155 10.18 4.13 -23.80
N ALA A 156 9.53 5.15 -24.35
CA ALA A 156 9.88 6.54 -24.03
C ALA A 156 9.12 7.17 -22.85
N THR A 157 7.99 6.59 -22.38
CA THR A 157 7.09 7.34 -21.46
C THR A 157 7.07 6.82 -20.01
N GLN A 158 7.73 5.69 -19.69
CA GLN A 158 7.65 5.10 -18.33
C GLN A 158 8.95 5.16 -17.51
N LYS A 159 10.05 5.57 -18.07
CA LYS A 159 11.36 5.60 -17.39
C LYS A 159 11.49 6.61 -16.23
N PRO A 160 10.92 7.83 -16.27
CA PRO A 160 11.09 8.80 -15.21
C PRO A 160 10.33 8.48 -13.92
N ILE A 161 9.17 7.82 -14.02
CA ILE A 161 8.24 7.64 -12.89
C ILE A 161 8.71 6.55 -11.91
N ALA A 162 9.28 5.47 -12.42
CA ALA A 162 9.80 4.38 -11.59
C ALA A 162 11.08 4.79 -10.82
N GLU A 163 11.87 5.68 -11.37
CA GLU A 163 13.11 6.16 -10.76
C GLU A 163 12.83 7.16 -9.64
N THR A 164 11.83 8.02 -9.80
CA THR A 164 11.39 8.96 -8.78
C THR A 164 10.78 8.24 -7.57
N ALA A 165 9.99 7.19 -7.78
CA ALA A 165 9.42 6.38 -6.70
C ALA A 165 10.53 5.62 -5.94
N LYS A 166 11.56 5.10 -6.61
CA LYS A 166 12.72 4.45 -5.97
C LYS A 166 13.52 5.41 -5.09
N LYS A 167 13.69 6.66 -5.53
CA LYS A 167 14.48 7.66 -4.81
C LYS A 167 13.80 8.13 -3.52
N VAL A 168 12.46 8.23 -3.53
CA VAL A 168 11.68 8.62 -2.35
C VAL A 168 11.66 7.52 -1.28
N VAL A 169 11.60 6.24 -1.69
CA VAL A 169 11.59 5.11 -0.73
C VAL A 169 12.98 4.83 -0.16
N ALA A 170 14.06 5.08 -0.92
CA ALA A 170 15.44 4.89 -0.47
C ALA A 170 15.99 6.01 0.42
N GLY A 171 15.34 7.16 0.45
CA GLY A 171 15.75 8.33 1.26
C GLY A 171 15.13 8.42 2.66
N THR A 172 14.36 7.42 3.09
CA THR A 172 13.64 7.42 4.37
C THR A 172 14.13 6.31 5.31
N VAL A 173 15.43 6.10 5.41
CA VAL A 173 16.06 5.29 6.46
C VAL A 173 16.86 6.19 7.37
#